data_c5a41b93cdac665e002ce06f55cb6ef1
#
_entry.id   c5a41b93cdac665e002ce06f55cb6ef1
#
_cell.length_a   1.000
_cell.length_b   1.000
_cell.length_c   1.000
_cell.angle_alpha   90.00
_cell.angle_beta   90.00
_cell.angle_gamma   90.00
#
_symmetry.space_group_name_H-M   'P 1'
#
loop_
_entity.id
_entity.type
_entity.pdbx_description
1 polymer ?
#
loop_
_entity_poly.entity_id
_entity_poly.type
_entity_poly.pdbx_seq_one_letter_code
_entity_poly.pdbx_strand_id
1 'polypeptide(L)'
;MDRTPEPDTFSPGDEAAEYHAMDHSEVNRQFVDELLEGPTGPLVVDLGCGPAGIPIELCQRSNDYEVIATDGEVEMLEIAKQEIDIAGCLGRISLSHVAVESMDQFEDEMADTVISNSLLHHLEEPRVGLETAVRLTRAGGRIFIRDLARPETAAEIEAMVQTYSGSESENGQQLFRQSLHAALTLNEIRVLARGLGIPEDHVQMSSDRHWTIDWCRPI
;
A
#
# COMPACT_ATOMS: atom_id res chain seq x y z
N MET A 1 -10.07 17.08 -11.32
CA MET A 1 -10.10 17.89 -10.06
C MET A 1 -8.72 17.85 -9.41
N ASP A 2 -8.37 18.87 -8.62
CA ASP A 2 -7.07 18.91 -7.95
C ASP A 2 -7.02 17.89 -6.78
N ARG A 3 -5.81 17.41 -6.47
CA ARG A 3 -5.57 16.56 -5.31
C ARG A 3 -5.79 17.36 -4.01
N THR A 4 -6.50 16.76 -3.08
CA THR A 4 -6.69 17.32 -1.74
C THR A 4 -6.13 16.28 -0.74
N PRO A 5 -5.01 16.55 -0.05
CA PRO A 5 -4.49 15.66 0.98
C PRO A 5 -5.54 15.35 2.04
N GLU A 6 -5.43 14.20 2.66
CA GLU A 6 -6.32 13.82 3.74
C GLU A 6 -6.19 14.80 4.91
N PRO A 7 -7.29 15.29 5.46
CA PRO A 7 -7.26 16.13 6.64
C PRO A 7 -7.09 15.28 7.90
N ASP A 8 -6.42 15.80 8.90
CA ASP A 8 -6.35 15.20 10.25
C ASP A 8 -7.72 15.24 10.95
N THR A 9 -8.67 14.43 10.46
CA THR A 9 -10.07 14.47 10.92
C THR A 9 -10.32 13.49 12.06
N PHE A 10 -9.56 12.41 12.10
CA PHE A 10 -9.65 11.35 13.11
C PHE A 10 -8.38 11.30 13.94
N SER A 11 -8.49 10.83 15.20
CA SER A 11 -7.28 10.43 15.92
C SER A 11 -6.72 9.16 15.28
N PRO A 12 -5.38 8.92 15.32
CA PRO A 12 -4.79 7.70 14.77
C PRO A 12 -5.43 6.41 15.27
N GLY A 13 -5.81 6.36 16.56
CA GLY A 13 -6.48 5.20 17.15
C GLY A 13 -7.91 4.98 16.65
N ASP A 14 -8.67 6.06 16.41
CA ASP A 14 -10.04 5.96 15.88
C ASP A 14 -10.00 5.54 14.41
N GLU A 15 -9.04 6.05 13.63
CA GLU A 15 -8.84 5.69 12.23
C GLU A 15 -8.41 4.23 12.09
N ALA A 16 -7.42 3.79 12.87
CA ALA A 16 -6.97 2.40 12.88
C ALA A 16 -8.10 1.43 13.27
N ALA A 17 -8.93 1.78 14.26
CA ALA A 17 -10.06 0.97 14.67
C ALA A 17 -11.14 0.87 13.57
N GLU A 18 -11.47 1.98 12.91
CA GLU A 18 -12.44 2.01 11.82
C GLU A 18 -11.92 1.21 10.62
N TYR A 19 -10.66 1.41 10.24
CA TYR A 19 -10.02 0.67 9.16
C TYR A 19 -10.01 -0.85 9.44
N HIS A 20 -9.65 -1.25 10.65
CA HIS A 20 -9.61 -2.66 11.04
C HIS A 20 -11.00 -3.31 11.08
N ALA A 21 -12.06 -2.52 11.35
CA ALA A 21 -13.44 -3.01 11.33
C ALA A 21 -13.95 -3.35 9.92
N MET A 22 -13.31 -2.81 8.87
CA MET A 22 -13.65 -3.11 7.48
C MET A 22 -13.07 -4.46 7.05
N ASP A 23 -13.79 -5.22 6.24
CA ASP A 23 -13.29 -6.49 5.68
C ASP A 23 -12.43 -6.22 4.42
N HIS A 24 -11.12 -6.25 4.60
CA HIS A 24 -10.13 -6.13 3.51
C HIS A 24 -9.67 -7.48 2.94
N SER A 25 -10.19 -8.61 3.40
CA SER A 25 -9.68 -9.94 3.09
C SER A 25 -9.65 -10.24 1.58
N GLU A 26 -10.70 -9.85 0.86
CA GLU A 26 -10.79 -10.06 -0.59
C GLU A 26 -9.78 -9.20 -1.36
N VAL A 27 -9.64 -7.92 -0.98
CA VAL A 27 -8.68 -6.99 -1.62
C VAL A 27 -7.25 -7.45 -1.38
N ASN A 28 -6.92 -7.88 -0.16
CA ASN A 28 -5.60 -8.41 0.19
C ASN A 28 -5.29 -9.69 -0.59
N ARG A 29 -6.26 -10.59 -0.72
CA ARG A 29 -6.12 -11.82 -1.52
C ARG A 29 -5.85 -11.52 -2.98
N GLN A 30 -6.62 -10.63 -3.59
CA GLN A 30 -6.44 -10.20 -4.98
C GLN A 30 -5.08 -9.54 -5.19
N PHE A 31 -4.62 -8.71 -4.25
CA PHE A 31 -3.29 -8.12 -4.30
C PHE A 31 -2.20 -9.19 -4.34
N VAL A 32 -2.29 -10.19 -3.44
CA VAL A 32 -1.29 -11.27 -3.36
C VAL A 32 -1.39 -12.20 -4.58
N ASP A 33 -2.59 -12.49 -5.09
CA ASP A 33 -2.77 -13.28 -6.31
C ASP A 33 -2.04 -12.62 -7.49
N GLU A 34 -2.24 -11.32 -7.72
CA GLU A 34 -1.57 -10.59 -8.79
C GLU A 34 -0.05 -10.41 -8.54
N LEU A 35 0.36 -10.19 -7.29
CA LEU A 35 1.78 -10.16 -6.93
C LEU A 35 2.46 -11.49 -7.31
N LEU A 36 1.83 -12.62 -7.08
CA LEU A 36 2.39 -13.95 -7.33
C LEU A 36 2.33 -14.37 -8.80
N GLU A 37 1.68 -13.62 -9.68
CA GLU A 37 1.78 -13.83 -11.14
C GLU A 37 3.16 -13.49 -11.70
N GLY A 38 3.93 -12.65 -10.99
CA GLY A 38 5.28 -12.26 -11.37
C GLY A 38 6.36 -12.74 -10.39
N PRO A 39 7.64 -12.46 -10.70
CA PRO A 39 8.76 -12.88 -9.85
C PRO A 39 8.69 -12.17 -8.50
N THR A 40 8.46 -12.94 -7.45
CA THR A 40 8.46 -12.46 -6.07
C THR A 40 9.58 -13.14 -5.32
N GLY A 41 10.58 -12.38 -4.90
CA GLY A 41 11.73 -12.93 -4.19
C GLY A 41 11.46 -13.15 -2.69
N PRO A 42 12.35 -13.90 -1.99
CA PRO A 42 12.10 -14.34 -0.64
C PRO A 42 12.04 -13.20 0.39
N LEU A 43 12.85 -12.15 0.25
CA LEU A 43 12.80 -10.99 1.16
C LEU A 43 11.91 -9.90 0.59
N VAL A 44 10.77 -9.70 1.23
CA VAL A 44 9.77 -8.70 0.87
C VAL A 44 9.79 -7.55 1.89
N VAL A 45 9.77 -6.31 1.42
CA VAL A 45 9.52 -5.14 2.27
C VAL A 45 8.14 -4.59 1.93
N ASP A 46 7.27 -4.48 2.92
CA ASP A 46 5.94 -3.88 2.79
C ASP A 46 5.94 -2.48 3.41
N LEU A 47 5.68 -1.48 2.58
CA LEU A 47 5.63 -0.07 2.98
C LEU A 47 4.19 0.32 3.30
N GLY A 48 3.92 0.74 4.54
CA GLY A 48 2.57 1.05 5.01
C GLY A 48 1.72 -0.22 5.14
N CYS A 49 2.18 -1.16 5.96
CA CYS A 49 1.56 -2.49 6.05
C CYS A 49 0.17 -2.48 6.74
N GLY A 50 -0.17 -1.40 7.44
CA GLY A 50 -1.38 -1.36 8.26
C GLY A 50 -1.48 -2.53 9.23
N PRO A 51 -2.64 -3.21 9.30
CA PRO A 51 -2.84 -4.41 10.12
C PRO A 51 -2.12 -5.68 9.62
N ALA A 52 -1.21 -5.56 8.64
CA ALA A 52 -0.42 -6.63 8.04
C ALA A 52 -1.21 -7.72 7.29
N GLY A 53 -2.39 -7.39 6.77
CA GLY A 53 -3.22 -8.37 6.06
C GLY A 53 -2.54 -8.95 4.80
N ILE A 54 -1.84 -8.12 4.01
CA ILE A 54 -1.07 -8.57 2.82
C ILE A 54 0.15 -9.42 3.22
N PRO A 55 1.02 -9.00 4.16
CA PRO A 55 2.09 -9.85 4.71
C PRO A 55 1.62 -11.22 5.19
N ILE A 56 0.51 -11.27 5.93
CA ILE A 56 -0.08 -12.51 6.42
C ILE A 56 -0.53 -13.39 5.27
N GLU A 57 -1.32 -12.86 4.34
CA GLU A 57 -1.80 -13.60 3.17
C GLU A 57 -0.63 -14.15 2.35
N LEU A 58 0.42 -13.35 2.10
CA LEU A 58 1.62 -13.78 1.39
C LEU A 58 2.34 -14.94 2.10
N CYS A 59 2.54 -14.84 3.41
CA CYS A 59 3.17 -15.88 4.22
C CYS A 59 2.32 -17.16 4.32
N GLN A 60 1.00 -17.07 4.19
CA GLN A 60 0.12 -18.23 4.15
C GLN A 60 0.19 -18.97 2.81
N ARG A 61 0.52 -18.29 1.69
CA ARG A 61 0.69 -18.89 0.36
C ARG A 61 1.94 -19.74 0.22
N SER A 62 3.06 -19.34 0.85
CA SER A 62 4.34 -20.08 0.83
C SER A 62 5.14 -19.82 2.10
N ASN A 63 5.99 -20.80 2.45
CA ASN A 63 6.96 -20.66 3.53
C ASN A 63 8.28 -20.00 3.08
N ASP A 64 8.40 -19.65 1.81
CA ASP A 64 9.63 -19.10 1.23
C ASP A 64 9.79 -17.60 1.47
N TYR A 65 8.73 -16.92 1.95
CA TYR A 65 8.73 -15.47 2.14
C TYR A 65 9.06 -15.08 3.58
N GLU A 66 9.96 -14.12 3.71
CA GLU A 66 10.21 -13.33 4.91
C GLU A 66 9.80 -11.88 4.61
N VAL A 67 8.98 -11.28 5.47
CA VAL A 67 8.45 -9.93 5.24
C VAL A 67 8.92 -9.00 6.34
N ILE A 68 9.50 -7.87 5.94
CA ILE A 68 9.68 -6.70 6.81
C ILE A 68 8.50 -5.78 6.54
N ALA A 69 7.56 -5.73 7.46
CA ALA A 69 6.35 -4.94 7.38
C ALA A 69 6.53 -3.65 8.17
N THR A 70 6.44 -2.51 7.49
CA THR A 70 6.70 -1.19 8.08
C THR A 70 5.45 -0.34 8.08
N ASP A 71 5.24 0.43 9.14
CA ASP A 71 4.17 1.41 9.22
C ASP A 71 4.59 2.61 10.08
N GLY A 72 4.08 3.79 9.77
CA GLY A 72 4.28 5.00 10.54
C GLY A 72 3.41 5.11 11.78
N GLU A 73 2.28 4.37 11.80
CA GLU A 73 1.28 4.44 12.85
C GLU A 73 1.43 3.27 13.84
N VAL A 74 1.69 3.61 15.10
CA VAL A 74 1.86 2.62 16.17
C VAL A 74 0.60 1.80 16.40
N GLU A 75 -0.55 2.42 16.28
CA GLU A 75 -1.87 1.80 16.45
C GLU A 75 -2.10 0.69 15.41
N MET A 76 -1.70 0.90 14.16
CA MET A 76 -1.75 -0.11 13.10
C MET A 76 -0.85 -1.30 13.43
N LEU A 77 0.37 -1.04 13.91
CA LEU A 77 1.33 -2.09 14.28
C LEU A 77 0.90 -2.90 15.51
N GLU A 78 0.19 -2.29 16.46
CA GLU A 78 -0.38 -3.04 17.60
C GLU A 78 -1.46 -4.03 17.12
N ILE A 79 -2.28 -3.65 16.16
CA ILE A 79 -3.24 -4.55 15.50
C ILE A 79 -2.49 -5.62 14.70
N ALA A 80 -1.54 -5.21 13.85
CA ALA A 80 -0.74 -6.12 13.03
C ALA A 80 -0.08 -7.22 13.85
N LYS A 81 0.48 -6.87 15.01
CA LYS A 81 1.12 -7.83 15.93
C LYS A 81 0.15 -8.92 16.39
N GLN A 82 -1.08 -8.55 16.70
CA GLN A 82 -2.10 -9.51 17.11
C GLN A 82 -2.53 -10.41 15.95
N GLU A 83 -2.77 -9.83 14.78
CA GLU A 83 -3.18 -10.57 13.58
C GLU A 83 -2.08 -11.55 13.11
N ILE A 84 -0.80 -11.13 13.14
CA ILE A 84 0.35 -11.98 12.81
C ILE A 84 0.46 -13.17 13.78
N ASP A 85 0.24 -12.95 15.10
CA ASP A 85 0.25 -14.01 16.10
C ASP A 85 -0.89 -15.00 15.88
N ILE A 86 -2.11 -14.51 15.68
CA ILE A 86 -3.30 -15.33 15.38
C ILE A 86 -3.07 -16.16 14.10
N ALA A 87 -2.45 -15.57 13.08
CA ALA A 87 -2.14 -16.25 11.83
C ALA A 87 -0.96 -17.24 11.92
N GLY A 88 -0.21 -17.26 13.03
CA GLY A 88 0.97 -18.11 13.21
C GLY A 88 2.17 -17.69 12.37
N CYS A 89 2.28 -16.42 12.00
CA CYS A 89 3.30 -15.89 11.09
C CYS A 89 4.47 -15.16 11.79
N LEU A 90 4.53 -15.14 13.14
CA LEU A 90 5.54 -14.42 13.94
C LEU A 90 7.01 -14.72 13.55
N GLY A 91 7.29 -15.91 13.04
CA GLY A 91 8.65 -16.29 12.63
C GLY A 91 9.07 -15.78 11.25
N ARG A 92 8.15 -15.16 10.49
CA ARG A 92 8.38 -14.77 9.09
C ARG A 92 8.00 -13.32 8.79
N ILE A 93 7.27 -12.66 9.66
CA ILE A 93 6.90 -11.25 9.52
C ILE A 93 7.54 -10.48 10.67
N SER A 94 8.39 -9.52 10.33
CA SER A 94 9.03 -8.60 11.27
C SER A 94 8.41 -7.23 11.14
N LEU A 95 7.83 -6.70 12.22
CA LEU A 95 7.25 -5.36 12.25
C LEU A 95 8.31 -4.31 12.56
N SER A 96 8.24 -3.17 11.88
CA SER A 96 9.08 -2.00 12.15
C SER A 96 8.25 -0.72 12.17
N HIS A 97 8.27 -0.02 13.29
CA HIS A 97 7.63 1.30 13.43
C HIS A 97 8.52 2.36 12.79
N VAL A 98 8.20 2.73 11.58
CA VAL A 98 8.93 3.74 10.81
C VAL A 98 8.05 4.29 9.69
N ALA A 99 7.98 5.61 9.59
CA ALA A 99 7.35 6.28 8.45
C ALA A 99 8.22 6.10 7.19
N VAL A 100 7.59 5.96 6.03
CA VAL A 100 8.28 5.73 4.76
C VAL A 100 9.29 6.83 4.39
N GLU A 101 9.08 8.04 4.89
CA GLU A 101 9.97 9.20 4.74
C GLU A 101 11.23 9.13 5.60
N SER A 102 11.27 8.23 6.59
CA SER A 102 12.32 8.14 7.61
C SER A 102 13.05 6.80 7.63
N MET A 103 13.08 6.09 6.50
CA MET A 103 13.67 4.74 6.39
C MET A 103 15.20 4.73 6.18
N ASP A 104 15.94 5.75 6.61
CA ASP A 104 17.39 5.87 6.43
C ASP A 104 18.20 4.74 7.10
N GLN A 105 17.63 4.05 8.10
CA GLN A 105 18.26 2.91 8.76
C GLN A 105 18.21 1.61 7.95
N PHE A 106 17.41 1.57 6.88
CA PHE A 106 17.33 0.41 5.98
C PHE A 106 18.38 0.54 4.88
N GLU A 107 19.10 -0.55 4.63
CA GLU A 107 20.15 -0.59 3.62
C GLU A 107 19.57 -0.44 2.21
N ASP A 108 20.31 0.23 1.33
CA ASP A 108 19.96 0.31 -0.08
C ASP A 108 20.00 -1.10 -0.71
N GLU A 109 19.12 -1.34 -1.66
CA GLU A 109 19.08 -2.58 -2.44
C GLU A 109 18.96 -3.88 -1.61
N MET A 110 18.35 -3.79 -0.42
CA MET A 110 18.22 -4.94 0.47
C MET A 110 17.09 -5.90 0.09
N ALA A 111 16.03 -5.41 -0.55
CA ALA A 111 14.82 -6.17 -0.80
C ALA A 111 14.81 -6.84 -2.18
N ASP A 112 14.37 -8.11 -2.23
CA ASP A 112 14.05 -8.78 -3.48
C ASP A 112 12.78 -8.23 -4.11
N THR A 113 11.80 -7.89 -3.26
CA THR A 113 10.53 -7.30 -3.68
C THR A 113 10.11 -6.22 -2.68
N VAL A 114 9.72 -5.08 -3.19
CA VAL A 114 9.08 -4.02 -2.40
C VAL A 114 7.63 -3.94 -2.80
N ILE A 115 6.75 -4.02 -1.82
CA ILE A 115 5.30 -3.90 -2.00
C ILE A 115 4.75 -2.72 -1.22
N SER A 116 3.61 -2.21 -1.67
CA SER A 116 2.79 -1.27 -0.92
C SER A 116 1.37 -1.29 -1.47
N ASN A 117 0.39 -1.16 -0.60
CA ASN A 117 -1.00 -1.02 -1.01
C ASN A 117 -1.66 0.11 -0.22
N SER A 118 -2.23 1.08 -0.92
CA SER A 118 -2.99 2.18 -0.31
C SER A 118 -2.18 3.02 0.69
N LEU A 119 -0.92 3.34 0.36
CA LEU A 119 -0.05 4.20 1.17
C LEU A 119 0.15 5.59 0.56
N LEU A 120 0.40 5.65 -0.77
CA LEU A 120 0.93 6.88 -1.36
C LEU A 120 -0.04 8.06 -1.29
N HIS A 121 -1.35 7.79 -1.24
CA HIS A 121 -2.35 8.85 -1.13
C HIS A 121 -2.34 9.51 0.26
N HIS A 122 -1.88 8.84 1.32
CA HIS A 122 -1.72 9.42 2.65
C HIS A 122 -0.53 10.40 2.74
N LEU A 123 0.50 10.22 1.88
CA LEU A 123 1.72 11.02 1.95
C LEU A 123 1.48 12.44 1.44
N GLU A 124 2.02 13.44 2.15
CA GLU A 124 2.06 14.82 1.66
C GLU A 124 2.83 14.89 0.33
N GLU A 125 3.99 14.22 0.27
CA GLU A 125 4.87 14.09 -0.88
C GLU A 125 4.93 12.62 -1.37
N PRO A 126 3.99 12.13 -2.20
CA PRO A 126 3.96 10.72 -2.67
C PRO A 126 5.24 10.25 -3.35
N ARG A 127 6.01 11.19 -3.92
CA ARG A 127 7.30 10.92 -4.54
C ARG A 127 8.28 10.25 -3.58
N VAL A 128 8.29 10.64 -2.31
CA VAL A 128 9.21 10.09 -1.30
C VAL A 128 8.96 8.59 -1.09
N GLY A 129 7.70 8.15 -1.06
CA GLY A 129 7.36 6.73 -0.97
C GLY A 129 7.90 5.91 -2.16
N LEU A 130 7.80 6.46 -3.38
CA LEU A 130 8.37 5.82 -4.57
C LEU A 130 9.90 5.82 -4.56
N GLU A 131 10.54 6.91 -4.13
CA GLU A 131 12.01 6.99 -4.00
C GLU A 131 12.51 5.94 -3.01
N THR A 132 11.83 5.79 -1.88
CA THR A 132 12.12 4.76 -0.88
C THR A 132 11.95 3.36 -1.47
N ALA A 133 10.87 3.09 -2.20
CA ALA A 133 10.66 1.80 -2.85
C ALA A 133 11.79 1.47 -3.84
N VAL A 134 12.17 2.42 -4.70
CA VAL A 134 13.26 2.25 -5.67
C VAL A 134 14.60 2.03 -4.97
N ARG A 135 14.89 2.77 -3.91
CA ARG A 135 16.13 2.67 -3.14
C ARG A 135 16.29 1.30 -2.48
N LEU A 136 15.22 0.80 -1.87
CA LEU A 136 15.24 -0.48 -1.14
C LEU A 136 15.28 -1.70 -2.06
N THR A 137 14.75 -1.58 -3.29
CA THR A 137 14.69 -2.69 -4.24
C THR A 137 16.08 -2.94 -4.84
N ARG A 138 16.62 -4.16 -4.73
CA ARG A 138 17.90 -4.51 -5.34
C ARG A 138 17.85 -4.51 -6.88
N ALA A 139 19.01 -4.51 -7.53
CA ALA A 139 19.09 -4.76 -8.96
C ALA A 139 18.47 -6.13 -9.30
N GLY A 140 17.62 -6.18 -10.31
CA GLY A 140 16.82 -7.36 -10.66
C GLY A 140 15.66 -7.67 -9.70
N GLY A 141 15.44 -6.87 -8.66
CA GLY A 141 14.29 -6.97 -7.76
C GLY A 141 13.03 -6.35 -8.37
N ARG A 142 11.89 -6.51 -7.70
CA ARG A 142 10.57 -6.07 -8.19
C ARG A 142 9.93 -5.05 -7.25
N ILE A 143 9.29 -4.05 -7.84
CA ILE A 143 8.38 -3.12 -7.16
C ILE A 143 6.95 -3.46 -7.59
N PHE A 144 6.08 -3.70 -6.61
CA PHE A 144 4.66 -3.93 -6.83
C PHE A 144 3.85 -3.04 -5.88
N ILE A 145 3.39 -1.90 -6.40
CA ILE A 145 2.67 -0.89 -5.63
C ILE A 145 1.30 -0.68 -6.24
N ARG A 146 0.26 -0.78 -5.42
CA ARG A 146 -1.13 -0.47 -5.78
C ARG A 146 -1.65 0.64 -4.92
N ASP A 147 -2.41 1.55 -5.53
CA ASP A 147 -3.07 2.59 -4.78
C ASP A 147 -4.36 3.05 -5.49
N LEU A 148 -5.17 3.84 -4.78
CA LEU A 148 -6.39 4.43 -5.33
C LEU A 148 -6.07 5.37 -6.49
N ALA A 149 -6.95 5.37 -7.48
CA ALA A 149 -6.93 6.32 -8.57
C ALA A 149 -7.96 7.43 -8.31
N ARG A 150 -7.51 8.70 -8.27
CA ARG A 150 -8.43 9.83 -8.10
C ARG A 150 -9.40 9.93 -9.28
N PRO A 151 -10.74 9.91 -9.02
CA PRO A 151 -11.73 10.16 -10.05
C PRO A 151 -11.65 11.58 -10.62
N GLU A 152 -12.24 11.80 -11.79
CA GLU A 152 -12.21 13.10 -12.45
C GLU A 152 -13.17 14.11 -11.83
N THR A 153 -14.27 13.62 -11.23
CA THR A 153 -15.37 14.45 -10.70
C THR A 153 -15.81 14.02 -9.30
N ALA A 154 -16.34 14.97 -8.55
CA ALA A 154 -16.94 14.70 -7.24
C ALA A 154 -18.15 13.73 -7.34
N ALA A 155 -18.87 13.73 -8.45
CA ALA A 155 -19.99 12.81 -8.67
C ALA A 155 -19.51 11.35 -8.81
N GLU A 156 -18.36 11.14 -9.46
CA GLU A 156 -17.74 9.83 -9.53
C GLU A 156 -17.23 9.35 -8.17
N ILE A 157 -16.68 10.26 -7.35
CA ILE A 157 -16.29 9.93 -5.97
C ILE A 157 -17.51 9.43 -5.19
N GLU A 158 -18.62 10.15 -5.20
CA GLU A 158 -19.82 9.74 -4.49
C GLU A 158 -20.39 8.41 -5.00
N ALA A 159 -20.32 8.17 -6.30
CA ALA A 159 -20.73 6.89 -6.90
C ALA A 159 -19.83 5.73 -6.41
N MET A 160 -18.51 5.95 -6.31
CA MET A 160 -17.57 4.96 -5.77
C MET A 160 -17.81 4.72 -4.28
N VAL A 161 -18.01 5.76 -3.48
CA VAL A 161 -18.34 5.64 -2.05
C VAL A 161 -19.60 4.78 -1.87
N GLN A 162 -20.65 5.05 -2.63
CA GLN A 162 -21.88 4.25 -2.56
C GLN A 162 -21.69 2.81 -2.99
N THR A 163 -20.82 2.58 -3.98
CA THR A 163 -20.59 1.23 -4.53
C THR A 163 -19.75 0.35 -3.61
N TYR A 164 -18.68 0.92 -3.02
CA TYR A 164 -17.63 0.15 -2.34
C TYR A 164 -17.66 0.27 -0.81
N SER A 165 -18.27 1.35 -0.28
CA SER A 165 -18.40 1.56 1.17
C SER A 165 -19.82 1.91 1.61
N GLY A 166 -20.81 1.73 0.74
CA GLY A 166 -22.20 2.07 1.04
C GLY A 166 -22.82 1.31 2.22
N SER A 167 -22.25 0.15 2.59
CA SER A 167 -22.64 -0.62 3.79
C SER A 167 -21.83 -0.28 5.04
N GLU A 168 -20.74 0.48 4.90
CA GLU A 168 -19.89 0.89 6.00
C GLU A 168 -20.53 1.99 6.85
N SER A 169 -19.93 2.26 8.02
CA SER A 169 -20.31 3.38 8.87
C SER A 169 -20.20 4.73 8.13
N GLU A 170 -20.83 5.77 8.66
CA GLU A 170 -20.67 7.14 8.11
C GLU A 170 -19.20 7.58 8.15
N ASN A 171 -18.44 7.17 9.18
CA ASN A 171 -17.00 7.43 9.29
C ASN A 171 -16.22 6.68 8.22
N GLY A 172 -16.48 5.39 8.00
CA GLY A 172 -15.83 4.59 6.96
C GLY A 172 -16.08 5.14 5.56
N GLN A 173 -17.31 5.56 5.27
CA GLN A 173 -17.64 6.25 4.02
C GLN A 173 -16.89 7.58 3.87
N GLN A 174 -16.73 8.32 4.97
CA GLN A 174 -16.01 9.58 4.98
C GLN A 174 -14.51 9.38 4.77
N LEU A 175 -13.89 8.38 5.42
CA LEU A 175 -12.49 8.00 5.20
C LEU A 175 -12.26 7.64 3.73
N PHE A 176 -13.06 6.76 3.17
CA PHE A 176 -12.90 6.37 1.76
C PHE A 176 -13.07 7.55 0.79
N ARG A 177 -14.00 8.47 1.08
CA ARG A 177 -14.17 9.70 0.30
C ARG A 177 -12.91 10.58 0.35
N GLN A 178 -12.29 10.74 1.52
CA GLN A 178 -11.06 11.51 1.72
C GLN A 178 -9.90 10.86 0.97
N SER A 179 -9.74 9.55 1.06
CA SER A 179 -8.72 8.79 0.33
C SER A 179 -8.84 8.96 -1.19
N LEU A 180 -10.07 8.92 -1.74
CA LEU A 180 -10.30 9.19 -3.16
C LEU A 180 -9.92 10.62 -3.58
N HIS A 181 -10.12 11.62 -2.71
CA HIS A 181 -9.67 13.00 -2.96
C HIS A 181 -8.16 13.15 -2.88
N ALA A 182 -7.51 12.39 -2.00
CA ALA A 182 -6.07 12.41 -1.78
C ALA A 182 -5.29 11.54 -2.78
N ALA A 183 -5.96 10.60 -3.43
CA ALA A 183 -5.38 9.70 -4.41
C ALA A 183 -4.71 10.42 -5.59
N LEU A 184 -3.76 9.77 -6.24
CA LEU A 184 -3.14 10.24 -7.48
C LEU A 184 -3.93 9.76 -8.69
N THR A 185 -4.03 10.59 -9.72
CA THR A 185 -4.49 10.11 -11.03
C THR A 185 -3.43 9.24 -11.69
N LEU A 186 -3.85 8.38 -12.63
CA LEU A 186 -2.93 7.56 -13.42
C LEU A 186 -1.83 8.40 -14.10
N ASN A 187 -2.16 9.61 -14.56
CA ASN A 187 -1.18 10.47 -15.21
C ASN A 187 -0.16 11.05 -14.22
N GLU A 188 -0.61 11.45 -13.02
CA GLU A 188 0.28 11.98 -11.98
C GLU A 188 1.28 10.91 -11.53
N ILE A 189 0.81 9.68 -11.25
CA ILE A 189 1.71 8.60 -10.83
C ILE A 189 2.68 8.20 -11.95
N ARG A 190 2.28 8.20 -13.22
CA ARG A 190 3.17 7.97 -14.37
C ARG A 190 4.28 9.01 -14.47
N VAL A 191 3.96 10.28 -14.23
CA VAL A 191 4.96 11.37 -14.22
C VAL A 191 5.97 11.15 -13.09
N LEU A 192 5.53 10.81 -11.90
CA LEU A 192 6.41 10.52 -10.76
C LEU A 192 7.29 9.29 -11.02
N ALA A 193 6.70 8.19 -11.47
CA ALA A 193 7.39 6.93 -11.78
C ALA A 193 8.48 7.12 -12.86
N ARG A 194 8.14 7.81 -13.96
CA ARG A 194 9.12 8.15 -15.01
C ARG A 194 10.29 8.99 -14.48
N GLY A 195 10.03 9.92 -13.57
CA GLY A 195 11.07 10.71 -12.91
C GLY A 195 12.07 9.89 -12.09
N LEU A 196 11.72 8.64 -11.76
CA LEU A 196 12.53 7.67 -11.01
C LEU A 196 13.04 6.52 -11.88
N GLY A 197 12.87 6.60 -13.20
CA GLY A 197 13.34 5.58 -14.14
C GLY A 197 12.39 4.40 -14.34
N ILE A 198 11.18 4.43 -13.79
CA ILE A 198 10.15 3.42 -14.02
C ILE A 198 9.39 3.78 -15.30
N PRO A 199 9.38 2.93 -16.35
CA PRO A 199 8.69 3.21 -17.60
C PRO A 199 7.15 3.28 -17.41
N GLU A 200 6.47 4.14 -18.16
CA GLU A 200 5.03 4.39 -18.02
C GLU A 200 4.15 3.17 -18.30
N ASP A 201 4.61 2.24 -19.14
CA ASP A 201 3.91 1.01 -19.48
C ASP A 201 3.86 0.01 -18.31
N HIS A 202 4.71 0.20 -17.29
CA HIS A 202 4.65 -0.51 -16.01
C HIS A 202 3.68 0.11 -15.00
N VAL A 203 2.96 1.18 -15.37
CA VAL A 203 1.99 1.87 -14.52
C VAL A 203 0.63 1.86 -15.21
N GLN A 204 -0.30 1.06 -14.71
CA GLN A 204 -1.58 0.81 -15.37
C GLN A 204 -2.75 0.86 -14.37
N MET A 205 -3.96 1.13 -14.88
CA MET A 205 -5.18 0.84 -14.12
C MET A 205 -5.32 -0.67 -13.98
N SER A 206 -5.38 -1.16 -12.74
CA SER A 206 -5.60 -2.58 -12.42
C SER A 206 -7.06 -2.87 -12.06
N SER A 207 -7.82 -1.84 -11.72
CA SER A 207 -9.27 -1.93 -11.54
C SER A 207 -9.93 -0.60 -11.95
N ASP A 208 -11.22 -0.48 -11.70
CA ASP A 208 -11.97 0.75 -11.93
C ASP A 208 -11.59 1.89 -10.95
N ARG A 209 -10.88 1.57 -9.87
CA ARG A 209 -10.49 2.52 -8.83
C ARG A 209 -9.03 2.43 -8.36
N HIS A 210 -8.23 1.50 -8.91
CA HIS A 210 -6.83 1.36 -8.54
C HIS A 210 -5.91 1.43 -9.76
N TRP A 211 -4.77 2.05 -9.58
CA TRP A 211 -3.63 1.86 -10.44
C TRP A 211 -2.59 0.97 -9.76
N THR A 212 -1.76 0.32 -10.56
CA THR A 212 -0.66 -0.54 -10.08
C THR A 212 0.61 -0.21 -10.83
N ILE A 213 1.72 -0.11 -10.09
CA ILE A 213 3.08 -0.18 -10.61
C ILE A 213 3.55 -1.62 -10.45
N ASP A 214 3.93 -2.25 -11.55
CA ASP A 214 4.56 -3.56 -11.58
C ASP A 214 5.82 -3.49 -12.44
N TRP A 215 6.97 -3.41 -11.78
CA TRP A 215 8.22 -3.17 -12.46
C TRP A 215 9.38 -3.95 -11.83
N CYS A 216 10.13 -4.67 -12.70
CA CYS A 216 11.40 -5.26 -12.29
C CYS A 216 12.53 -4.26 -12.58
N ARG A 217 13.28 -3.91 -11.52
CA ARG A 217 14.43 -3.03 -11.62
C ARG A 217 15.49 -3.70 -12.51
N PRO A 218 16.07 -3.03 -13.51
CA PRO A 218 17.14 -3.59 -14.32
C PRO A 218 18.36 -4.00 -13.48
N ILE A 219 19.12 -4.99 -13.99
CA ILE A 219 20.38 -5.49 -13.38
C ILE A 219 21.51 -4.50 -13.69
#